data_362953f4d99d7f89fd1f2c5271376676
#
_entry.id   362953f4d99d7f89fd1f2c5271376676
#
_cell.length_a   1.000
_cell.length_b   1.000
_cell.length_c   1.000
_cell.angle_alpha   90.00
_cell.angle_beta   90.00
_cell.angle_gamma   90.00
#
_symmetry.space_group_name_H-M   'P 1'
#
loop_
_entity.id
_entity.type
_entity.pdbx_description
1 polymer ?
#
loop_
_entity_poly.entity_id
_entity_poly.type
_entity_poly.pdbx_seq_one_letter_code
_entity_poly.pdbx_strand_id
1 'polypeptide(L)' 'MQVGDLVSWNGKTCMITEVYESKCWRTNQHGPKVNWANIAAEPFARILVSGGDLIGVPQADLEVICESR' A
#
# COMPACT_ATOMS: atom_id res chain seq x y z
N MET A 1 -7.62 -2.06 -8.24
CA MET A 1 -7.09 -0.78 -7.72
C MET A 1 -6.12 -0.22 -8.74
N GLN A 2 -6.27 1.03 -9.09
CA GLN A 2 -5.44 1.62 -10.15
C GLN A 2 -5.19 3.08 -9.85
N VAL A 3 -4.26 3.66 -10.59
CA VAL A 3 -3.91 5.07 -10.46
C VAL A 3 -5.14 5.93 -10.69
N GLY A 4 -5.35 6.90 -9.80
CA GLY A 4 -6.49 7.79 -9.84
C GLY A 4 -7.64 7.37 -8.93
N ASP A 5 -7.61 6.15 -8.42
CA ASP A 5 -8.64 5.72 -7.49
C ASP A 5 -8.55 6.49 -6.18
N LEU A 6 -9.70 6.74 -5.58
CA LEU A 6 -9.76 7.29 -4.24
C LEU A 6 -9.91 6.15 -3.26
N VAL A 7 -9.10 6.18 -2.23
CA VAL A 7 -9.05 5.14 -1.22
C VAL A 7 -9.07 5.75 0.16
N SER A 8 -9.49 4.95 1.13
CA SER A 8 -9.44 5.32 2.53
C SER A 8 -8.22 4.65 3.15
N TRP A 9 -7.43 5.45 3.84
CA TRP A 9 -6.28 4.95 4.58
C TRP A 9 -6.25 5.67 5.92
N ASN A 10 -6.25 4.88 6.99
CA ASN A 10 -6.18 5.42 8.34
C ASN A 10 -7.24 6.49 8.60
N GLY A 11 -8.43 6.28 8.04
CA GLY A 11 -9.55 7.20 8.20
C GLY A 11 -9.50 8.43 7.32
N LYS A 12 -8.56 8.48 6.38
CA LYS A 12 -8.40 9.63 5.50
C LYS A 12 -8.60 9.23 4.05
N THR A 13 -9.14 10.14 3.27
CA THR A 13 -9.28 9.93 1.83
C THR A 13 -7.99 10.29 1.13
N CYS A 14 -7.48 9.36 0.35
CA CYS A 14 -6.23 9.53 -0.36
C CYS A 14 -6.42 9.12 -1.82
N MET A 15 -5.51 9.58 -2.69
CA MET A 15 -5.56 9.21 -4.10
C MET A 15 -4.35 8.37 -4.45
N ILE A 16 -4.58 7.30 -5.21
CA ILE A 16 -3.50 6.45 -5.68
C ILE A 16 -2.75 7.15 -6.80
N THR A 17 -1.44 7.31 -6.62
CA THR A 17 -0.58 7.92 -7.63
C THR A 17 0.27 6.90 -8.35
N GLU A 18 0.48 5.74 -7.74
CA GLU A 18 1.29 4.69 -8.35
C GLU A 18 0.89 3.34 -7.78
N VAL A 19 0.92 2.31 -8.60
CA VAL A 19 0.66 0.93 -8.18
C VAL A 19 1.89 0.12 -8.52
N TYR A 20 2.37 -0.67 -7.56
CA TYR A 20 3.58 -1.47 -7.76
C TYR A 20 3.55 -2.66 -6.81
N GLU A 21 4.51 -3.55 -6.98
CA GLU A 21 4.66 -4.69 -6.09
C GLU A 21 5.93 -4.53 -5.28
N SER A 22 5.87 -4.94 -4.03
CA SER A 22 7.03 -4.86 -3.15
C SER A 22 6.94 -5.96 -2.11
N LYS A 23 8.09 -6.41 -1.67
CA LYS A 23 8.15 -7.32 -0.54
C LYS A 23 8.02 -6.52 0.73
N CYS A 24 7.10 -6.95 1.58
CA CYS A 24 6.82 -6.25 2.80
C CYS A 24 7.17 -7.11 4.00
N TRP A 25 7.94 -6.55 4.88
CA TRP A 25 8.20 -7.15 6.16
C TRP A 25 7.18 -6.65 7.16
N ARG A 26 6.08 -7.37 7.23
CA ARG A 26 4.99 -6.89 8.07
C ARG A 26 5.11 -7.27 9.51
N THR A 27 5.87 -8.28 9.78
CA THR A 27 5.84 -8.86 11.10
C THR A 27 7.22 -9.28 11.50
N ASN A 28 7.49 -9.12 12.75
CA ASN A 28 8.75 -9.51 13.36
C ASN A 28 8.58 -10.77 14.20
N GLN A 29 7.52 -11.49 14.00
CA GLN A 29 7.20 -12.63 14.82
C GLN A 29 8.10 -13.82 14.59
N HIS A 30 8.78 -13.82 13.47
CA HIS A 30 9.60 -14.95 13.08
C HIS A 30 11.02 -14.87 13.60
N GLY A 31 11.32 -13.83 14.36
CA GLY A 31 12.63 -13.67 14.91
C GLY A 31 13.66 -13.26 13.85
N PRO A 32 14.94 -13.48 14.16
CA PRO A 32 16.02 -12.90 13.36
C PRO A 32 16.27 -13.59 12.01
N LYS A 33 15.69 -14.75 11.80
CA LYS A 33 16.01 -15.50 10.59
C LYS A 33 14.88 -15.47 9.59
N VAL A 34 14.77 -14.37 8.91
CA VAL A 34 13.81 -14.28 7.82
C VAL A 34 14.55 -14.42 6.51
N ASN A 35 14.04 -15.31 5.70
CA ASN A 35 14.58 -15.52 4.37
C ASN A 35 13.77 -14.71 3.37
N TRP A 36 14.37 -13.67 2.85
CA TRP A 36 13.73 -12.79 1.90
C TRP A 36 13.25 -13.51 0.63
N ALA A 37 13.94 -14.61 0.28
CA ALA A 37 13.55 -15.37 -0.89
C ALA A 37 12.19 -16.04 -0.73
N ASN A 38 11.76 -16.26 0.51
CA ASN A 38 10.49 -16.92 0.79
C ASN A 38 9.36 -15.91 1.03
N ILE A 39 9.65 -14.63 0.96
CA ILE A 39 8.64 -13.62 1.14
C ILE A 39 8.07 -13.26 -0.21
N ALA A 40 6.77 -13.48 -0.38
CA ALA A 40 6.10 -13.15 -1.62
C ALA A 40 5.94 -11.64 -1.74
N ALA A 41 6.04 -11.14 -2.96
CA ALA A 41 5.76 -9.75 -3.23
C ALA A 41 4.26 -9.49 -3.04
N GLU A 42 3.94 -8.35 -2.45
CA GLU A 42 2.57 -7.94 -2.24
C GLU A 42 2.27 -6.72 -3.10
N PRO A 43 1.02 -6.55 -3.51
CA PRO A 43 0.65 -5.33 -4.21
C PRO A 43 0.68 -4.15 -3.25
N PHE A 44 1.36 -3.10 -3.67
CA PHE A 44 1.45 -1.85 -2.95
C PHE A 44 0.88 -0.73 -3.79
N ALA A 45 0.53 0.35 -3.15
CA ALA A 45 0.13 1.56 -3.83
C ALA A 45 0.80 2.75 -3.15
N ARG A 46 1.23 3.71 -3.97
CA ARG A 46 1.68 4.98 -3.44
C ARG A 46 0.49 5.91 -3.45
N ILE A 47 0.20 6.49 -2.30
CA ILE A 47 -0.98 7.34 -2.15
C ILE A 47 -0.55 8.73 -1.75
N LEU A 48 -1.32 9.71 -2.26
CA LEU A 48 -1.17 11.10 -1.89
C LEU A 48 -2.10 11.37 -0.73
N VAL A 49 -1.52 11.66 0.43
CA VAL A 49 -2.31 11.95 1.62
C VAL A 49 -2.51 13.44 1.76
N SER A 50 -3.46 13.80 2.62
CA SER A 50 -3.75 15.18 2.95
C SER A 50 -2.47 15.85 3.43
N GLY A 51 -2.17 17.02 2.90
CA GLY A 51 -0.92 17.71 3.21
C GLY A 51 0.14 17.57 2.13
N GLY A 52 -0.09 16.75 1.11
CA GLY A 52 0.81 16.63 -0.02
C GLY A 52 1.88 15.56 0.10
N ASP A 53 1.83 14.75 1.14
CA ASP A 53 2.80 13.68 1.33
C ASP A 53 2.45 12.48 0.46
N LEU A 54 3.49 11.82 -0.05
CA LEU A 54 3.34 10.57 -0.78
C LEU A 54 3.89 9.45 0.09
N ILE A 55 3.07 8.43 0.30
CA ILE A 55 3.49 7.27 1.09
C ILE A 55 3.15 6.01 0.35
N GLY A 56 3.97 4.97 0.55
CA GLY A 56 3.72 3.66 -0.03
C GLY A 56 3.14 2.74 1.02
N VAL A 57 2.00 2.15 0.72
CA VAL A 57 1.30 1.25 1.65
C VAL A 57 0.84 0.01 0.91
N PRO A 58 0.70 -1.13 1.61
CA PRO A 58 0.10 -2.31 1.00
C PRO A 58 -1.34 -2.04 0.59
N GLN A 59 -1.72 -2.53 -0.57
CA GLN A 59 -3.11 -2.35 -1.01
C GLN A 59 -4.10 -2.99 -0.06
N ALA A 60 -3.68 -4.01 0.66
CA ALA A 60 -4.55 -4.67 1.64
C ALA A 60 -4.98 -3.72 2.77
N ASP A 61 -4.21 -2.67 3.00
CA ASP A 61 -4.53 -1.68 4.04
C ASP A 61 -5.41 -0.56 3.51
N LEU A 62 -5.78 -0.61 2.25
CA LEU A 62 -6.57 0.43 1.61
C LEU A 62 -7.97 -0.07 1.33
N GLU A 63 -8.91 0.85 1.38
CA GLU A 63 -10.30 0.57 1.00
C GLU A 63 -10.67 1.51 -0.12
N VAL A 64 -11.11 0.96 -1.24
CA VAL A 64 -11.47 1.78 -2.39
C VAL A 64 -12.79 2.49 -2.10
N ILE A 65 -12.78 3.81 -2.21
CA ILE A 65 -13.96 4.63 -2.02
C ILE A 65 -14.61 4.92 -3.36
N CYS A 66 -13.79 5.28 -4.35
CA CYS A 66 -14.28 5.64 -5.66
C CYS A 66 -13.25 5.18 -6.70
N GLU A 67 -13.70 4.38 -7.65
CA GLU A 67 -12.81 3.90 -8.69
C GLU A 67 -12.75 4.91 -9.82
N SER A 68 -11.51 5.13 -10.28
CA SER A 68 -11.29 5.96 -11.46
C SER A 68 -11.73 5.22 -12.72
N ARG A 69 -12.28 5.95 -13.65
CA ARG A 69 -12.74 5.37 -14.92
C ARG A 69 -12.20 6.12 -16.10
#